data_ddbbcaed7b05a0f63ba645f981ffc910
#
_entry.id   ddbbcaed7b05a0f63ba645f981ffc910
#
_cell.length_a   1.000
_cell.length_b   1.000
_cell.length_c   1.000
_cell.angle_alpha   90.00
_cell.angle_beta   90.00
_cell.angle_gamma   90.00
#
_symmetry.space_group_name_H-M   'P 1'
#
loop_
_entity.id
_entity.type
_entity.pdbx_description
1 polymer ?
#
loop_
_entity_poly.entity_id
_entity_poly.type
_entity_poly.pdbx_seq_one_letter_code
_entity_poly.pdbx_strand_id
1 'polypeptide(L)'
;MDEVKVYSEAIQFIKIAIGEEMYGIDISIVDNIVRPQAVTRVPNVAAYIKGVINIRGEIVPIMSLRLKMGFEEIEETKNTRFIIVKLEKYGKIGLIVDAVKEVVTLTPEQIEKMKYDANDDVPHFVAGVGKTDNGLESLLDIDVVTYDKSMKED
;
A
#
# COMPACT_ATOMS: atom_id res chain seq x y z
N MET A 1 -8.05 -24.78 -6.99
CA MET A 1 -9.48 -24.46 -7.02
C MET A 1 -9.81 -23.24 -6.19
N ASP A 2 -9.13 -23.11 -5.06
CA ASP A 2 -9.41 -22.00 -4.17
C ASP A 2 -9.06 -20.65 -4.77
N GLU A 3 -8.08 -20.62 -5.64
CA GLU A 3 -7.68 -19.38 -6.30
C GLU A 3 -8.82 -18.79 -7.11
N VAL A 4 -9.67 -19.64 -7.63
CA VAL A 4 -10.81 -19.17 -8.42
C VAL A 4 -11.75 -18.37 -7.54
N LYS A 5 -11.90 -18.79 -6.28
CA LYS A 5 -12.81 -18.11 -5.35
C LYS A 5 -12.33 -16.72 -4.98
N VAL A 6 -11.01 -16.50 -4.95
CA VAL A 6 -10.47 -15.21 -4.56
C VAL A 6 -10.98 -14.10 -5.46
N TYR A 7 -11.22 -14.42 -6.73
CA TYR A 7 -11.68 -13.44 -7.71
C TYR A 7 -13.07 -13.76 -8.23
N SER A 8 -13.90 -14.43 -7.40
CA SER A 8 -15.26 -14.77 -7.83
C SER A 8 -16.19 -13.56 -7.79
N GLU A 9 -15.81 -12.50 -7.09
CA GLU A 9 -16.63 -11.33 -6.94
C GLU A 9 -15.81 -10.09 -7.31
N ALA A 10 -16.53 -9.00 -7.60
CA ALA A 10 -15.89 -7.74 -7.88
C ALA A 10 -15.12 -7.27 -6.64
N ILE A 11 -13.98 -6.64 -6.85
CA ILE A 11 -13.11 -6.15 -5.80
C ILE A 11 -12.98 -4.65 -5.95
N GLN A 12 -13.03 -3.94 -4.83
CA GLN A 12 -12.85 -2.50 -4.83
C GLN A 12 -11.44 -2.14 -4.41
N PHE A 13 -10.85 -1.20 -5.12
CA PHE A 13 -9.52 -0.69 -4.85
C PHE A 13 -9.56 0.81 -4.67
N ILE A 14 -8.78 1.32 -3.74
CA ILE A 14 -8.58 2.76 -3.60
C ILE A 14 -7.41 3.13 -4.49
N LYS A 15 -7.66 4.05 -5.40
CA LYS A 15 -6.62 4.55 -6.29
C LYS A 15 -5.83 5.62 -5.57
N ILE A 16 -4.52 5.47 -5.54
CA ILE A 16 -3.62 6.43 -4.89
C ILE A 16 -2.58 6.92 -5.90
N ALA A 17 -2.01 8.07 -5.61
CA ALA A 17 -0.97 8.64 -6.44
C ALA A 17 0.36 8.63 -5.68
N ILE A 18 1.42 8.24 -6.38
CA ILE A 18 2.79 8.39 -5.93
C ILE A 18 3.53 9.03 -7.11
N GLY A 19 3.82 10.32 -7.00
CA GLY A 19 4.36 11.06 -8.12
C GLY A 19 3.34 11.10 -9.25
N GLU A 20 3.79 10.71 -10.43
CA GLU A 20 2.89 10.65 -11.60
C GLU A 20 2.31 9.26 -11.80
N GLU A 21 2.67 8.30 -10.93
CA GLU A 21 2.18 6.94 -11.03
C GLU A 21 0.94 6.76 -10.18
N MET A 22 0.04 5.88 -10.64
CA MET A 22 -1.16 5.55 -9.90
C MET A 22 -1.14 4.08 -9.54
N TYR A 23 -1.63 3.77 -8.33
CA TYR A 23 -1.66 2.40 -7.84
C TYR A 23 -2.98 2.15 -7.14
N GLY A 24 -3.38 0.89 -7.09
CA GLY A 24 -4.59 0.49 -6.37
C GLY A 24 -4.26 -0.29 -5.12
N ILE A 25 -4.96 0.01 -4.04
CA ILE A 25 -4.86 -0.72 -2.78
C ILE A 25 -6.21 -1.33 -2.49
N ASP A 26 -6.23 -2.64 -2.21
CA ASP A 26 -7.47 -3.36 -1.90
C ASP A 26 -8.14 -2.68 -0.70
N ILE A 27 -9.38 -2.25 -0.89
CA ILE A 27 -10.09 -1.49 0.15
C ILE A 27 -10.35 -2.34 1.40
N SER A 28 -10.38 -3.67 1.24
CA SER A 28 -10.69 -4.56 2.37
C SER A 28 -9.64 -4.54 3.47
N ILE A 29 -8.41 -4.14 3.15
CA ILE A 29 -7.36 -4.06 4.16
C ILE A 29 -7.17 -2.65 4.72
N VAL A 30 -7.91 -1.68 4.19
CA VAL A 30 -7.79 -0.30 4.65
C VAL A 30 -8.64 -0.12 5.90
N ASP A 31 -8.00 0.25 7.00
CA ASP A 31 -8.67 0.51 8.26
C ASP A 31 -9.16 1.96 8.32
N ASN A 32 -8.32 2.88 7.86
CA ASN A 32 -8.64 4.30 7.97
C ASN A 32 -7.76 5.11 7.02
N ILE A 33 -8.22 6.29 6.66
CA ILE A 33 -7.44 7.24 5.89
C ILE A 33 -7.47 8.54 6.67
N VAL A 34 -6.29 9.02 7.06
CA VAL A 34 -6.21 10.22 7.90
C VAL A 34 -5.28 11.24 7.26
N ARG A 35 -5.46 12.47 7.70
CA ARG A 35 -4.53 13.53 7.32
C ARG A 35 -3.21 13.31 8.05
N PRO A 36 -2.10 13.81 7.49
CA PRO A 36 -0.81 13.67 8.16
C PRO A 36 -0.84 14.28 9.55
N GLN A 37 -0.15 13.64 10.46
CA GLN A 37 0.00 14.06 11.85
C GLN A 37 1.48 14.04 12.17
N ALA A 38 1.84 14.65 13.29
CA ALA A 38 3.22 14.62 13.73
C ALA A 38 3.67 13.18 13.97
N VAL A 39 4.81 12.84 13.41
CA VAL A 39 5.36 11.49 13.50
C VAL A 39 6.55 11.50 14.46
N THR A 40 6.52 10.61 15.44
CA THR A 40 7.63 10.46 16.37
C THR A 40 8.67 9.53 15.76
N ARG A 41 9.88 10.04 15.59
CA ARG A 41 10.94 9.26 14.95
C ARG A 41 11.39 8.11 15.84
N VAL A 42 11.75 7.00 15.19
CA VAL A 42 12.31 5.82 15.86
C VAL A 42 13.74 5.66 15.33
N PRO A 43 14.73 5.49 16.22
CA PRO A 43 16.10 5.34 15.77
C PRO A 43 16.37 3.95 15.18
N ASN A 44 17.37 3.89 14.31
CA ASN A 44 17.90 2.62 13.77
C ASN A 44 16.90 1.81 12.96
N VAL A 45 16.01 2.51 12.23
CA VAL A 45 15.12 1.85 11.30
C VAL A 45 15.48 2.28 9.88
N ALA A 46 14.95 1.55 8.89
CA ALA A 46 15.18 1.89 7.50
C ALA A 46 14.62 3.29 7.20
N ALA A 47 15.21 3.95 6.19
CA ALA A 47 14.84 5.33 5.88
C ALA A 47 13.37 5.47 5.51
N TYR A 48 12.76 4.43 4.95
CA TYR A 48 11.34 4.49 4.57
C TYR A 48 10.40 4.42 5.78
N ILE A 49 10.89 4.02 6.94
CA ILE A 49 10.08 4.04 8.17
C ILE A 49 10.29 5.39 8.82
N LYS A 50 9.26 6.24 8.75
CA LYS A 50 9.37 7.61 9.24
C LYS A 50 9.22 7.73 10.75
N GLY A 51 8.63 6.73 11.39
CA GLY A 51 8.43 6.72 12.82
C GLY A 51 7.07 6.14 13.15
N VAL A 52 6.47 6.64 14.23
CA VAL A 52 5.17 6.14 14.69
C VAL A 52 4.25 7.30 15.01
N ILE A 53 2.95 7.02 14.93
CA ILE A 53 1.93 7.97 15.41
C ILE A 53 1.04 7.24 16.41
N ASN A 54 0.28 7.99 17.16
CA ASN A 54 -0.71 7.44 18.08
C ASN A 54 -2.09 7.74 17.51
N ILE A 55 -2.86 6.70 17.23
CA ILE A 55 -4.24 6.84 16.78
C ILE A 55 -5.11 6.08 17.78
N ARG A 56 -5.95 6.84 18.51
CA ARG A 56 -6.92 6.25 19.44
C ARG A 56 -6.26 5.28 20.43
N GLY A 57 -5.06 5.64 20.87
CA GLY A 57 -4.34 4.82 21.85
C GLY A 57 -3.49 3.72 21.27
N GLU A 58 -3.52 3.54 19.94
CA GLU A 58 -2.68 2.55 19.29
C GLU A 58 -1.46 3.23 18.66
N ILE A 59 -0.31 2.59 18.81
CA ILE A 59 0.93 3.05 18.18
C ILE A 59 1.02 2.41 16.81
N VAL A 60 1.07 3.24 15.77
CA VAL A 60 1.05 2.78 14.39
C VAL A 60 2.31 3.23 13.67
N PRO A 61 3.13 2.31 13.16
CA PRO A 61 4.30 2.68 12.36
C PRO A 61 3.88 3.37 11.07
N ILE A 62 4.67 4.35 10.64
CA ILE A 62 4.40 5.11 9.43
C ILE A 62 5.52 4.86 8.42
N MET A 63 5.14 4.41 7.26
CA MET A 63 6.07 4.06 6.19
C MET A 63 5.87 4.99 5.00
N SER A 64 6.97 5.54 4.47
CA SER A 64 6.91 6.31 3.24
C SER A 64 6.82 5.36 2.06
N LEU A 65 5.72 5.38 1.35
CA LEU A 65 5.55 4.53 0.17
C LEU A 65 6.52 4.95 -0.92
N ARG A 66 6.75 6.25 -1.06
CA ARG A 66 7.74 6.75 -2.01
C ARG A 66 9.10 6.11 -1.79
N LEU A 67 9.61 6.23 -0.58
CA LEU A 67 10.94 5.71 -0.27
C LEU A 67 10.99 4.18 -0.38
N LYS A 68 9.95 3.51 0.07
CA LYS A 68 9.92 2.06 -0.01
C LYS A 68 9.99 1.56 -1.44
N MET A 69 9.36 2.28 -2.36
CA MET A 69 9.29 1.87 -3.76
C MET A 69 10.37 2.50 -4.62
N GLY A 70 11.32 3.20 -4.01
CA GLY A 70 12.47 3.74 -4.75
C GLY A 70 12.29 5.14 -5.32
N PHE A 71 11.22 5.83 -4.95
CA PHE A 71 11.03 7.21 -5.36
C PHE A 71 11.73 8.16 -4.38
N GLU A 72 11.95 9.38 -4.82
CA GLU A 72 12.51 10.39 -3.94
C GLU A 72 11.48 10.89 -2.95
N GLU A 73 11.95 11.30 -1.77
CA GLU A 73 11.08 11.89 -0.77
C GLU A 73 10.69 13.30 -1.20
N ILE A 74 9.45 13.69 -0.90
CA ILE A 74 8.98 15.04 -1.15
C ILE A 74 8.38 15.60 0.13
N GLU A 75 8.22 16.91 0.17
CA GLU A 75 7.55 17.55 1.28
C GLU A 75 6.06 17.25 1.22
N GLU A 76 5.45 17.23 2.39
CA GLU A 76 4.03 17.03 2.52
C GLU A 76 3.26 18.16 1.82
N THR A 77 2.19 17.79 1.13
CA THR A 77 1.29 18.76 0.48
C THR A 77 -0.08 18.66 1.12
N LYS A 78 -0.99 19.52 0.69
CA LYS A 78 -2.36 19.47 1.20
C LYS A 78 -3.08 18.17 0.81
N ASN A 79 -2.57 17.45 -0.17
CA ASN A 79 -3.17 16.20 -0.65
C ASN A 79 -2.59 14.96 -0.01
N THR A 80 -1.48 15.09 0.70
CA THR A 80 -0.82 13.95 1.36
C THR A 80 -1.77 13.31 2.36
N ARG A 81 -1.76 11.97 2.40
CA ARG A 81 -2.60 11.21 3.34
C ARG A 81 -1.81 10.05 3.90
N PHE A 82 -2.22 9.62 5.09
CA PHE A 82 -1.74 8.37 5.68
C PHE A 82 -2.86 7.35 5.52
N ILE A 83 -2.59 6.26 4.82
CA ILE A 83 -3.55 5.18 4.70
C ILE A 83 -3.18 4.13 5.73
N ILE A 84 -4.04 3.93 6.70
CA ILE A 84 -3.80 2.94 7.75
C ILE A 84 -4.35 1.61 7.24
N VAL A 85 -3.45 0.65 7.02
CA VAL A 85 -3.85 -0.68 6.60
C VAL A 85 -3.70 -1.63 7.78
N LYS A 86 -4.51 -2.66 7.80
CA LYS A 86 -4.48 -3.68 8.86
C LYS A 86 -4.02 -4.98 8.24
N LEU A 87 -2.88 -5.46 8.71
CA LEU A 87 -2.25 -6.66 8.19
C LEU A 87 -2.31 -7.76 9.22
N GLU A 88 -2.42 -9.01 8.76
CA GLU A 88 -2.46 -10.14 9.68
C GLU A 88 -1.15 -10.28 10.45
N LYS A 89 -0.02 -10.10 9.77
CA LYS A 89 1.28 -10.32 10.40
C LYS A 89 1.75 -9.19 11.29
N TYR A 90 1.52 -7.96 10.86
CA TYR A 90 2.14 -6.80 11.52
C TYR A 90 1.15 -5.90 12.23
N GLY A 91 -0.15 -6.20 12.13
CA GLY A 91 -1.14 -5.28 12.66
C GLY A 91 -1.29 -4.06 11.78
N LYS A 92 -1.44 -2.89 12.37
CA LYS A 92 -1.67 -1.67 11.61
C LYS A 92 -0.39 -1.00 11.20
N ILE A 93 -0.34 -0.54 9.96
CA ILE A 93 0.77 0.23 9.41
C ILE A 93 0.16 1.38 8.62
N GLY A 94 0.71 2.57 8.77
CA GLY A 94 0.27 3.72 7.99
C GLY A 94 1.20 3.93 6.80
N LEU A 95 0.62 4.10 5.63
CA LEU A 95 1.36 4.34 4.39
C LEU A 95 1.18 5.78 3.98
N ILE A 96 2.29 6.49 3.77
CA ILE A 96 2.23 7.87 3.28
C ILE A 96 2.08 7.82 1.77
N VAL A 97 0.99 8.40 1.27
CA VAL A 97 0.75 8.51 -0.17
C VAL A 97 0.60 9.97 -0.55
N ASP A 98 0.91 10.29 -1.81
CA ASP A 98 0.85 11.67 -2.28
C ASP A 98 -0.57 12.19 -2.35
N ALA A 99 -1.51 11.32 -2.71
CA ALA A 99 -2.91 11.67 -2.79
C ALA A 99 -3.75 10.41 -2.84
N VAL A 100 -4.99 10.55 -2.40
CA VAL A 100 -6.00 9.49 -2.55
C VAL A 100 -6.97 9.97 -3.61
N LYS A 101 -7.23 9.13 -4.60
CA LYS A 101 -8.13 9.46 -5.70
C LYS A 101 -9.48 8.78 -5.46
N GLU A 102 -9.94 8.03 -6.42
CA GLU A 102 -11.25 7.42 -6.34
C GLU A 102 -11.19 5.94 -6.02
N VAL A 103 -12.36 5.36 -5.74
CA VAL A 103 -12.48 3.92 -5.58
C VAL A 103 -12.82 3.33 -6.95
N VAL A 104 -12.09 2.29 -7.33
CA VAL A 104 -12.27 1.60 -8.61
C VAL A 104 -12.76 0.20 -8.32
N THR A 105 -13.83 -0.22 -9.00
CA THR A 105 -14.36 -1.57 -8.86
C THR A 105 -13.93 -2.39 -10.06
N LEU A 106 -13.31 -3.53 -9.80
CA LEU A 106 -12.82 -4.42 -10.86
C LEU A 106 -13.46 -5.79 -10.71
N THR A 107 -13.93 -6.32 -11.84
CA THR A 107 -14.41 -7.71 -11.86
C THR A 107 -13.21 -8.64 -12.00
N PRO A 108 -13.39 -9.94 -11.68
CA PRO A 108 -12.27 -10.87 -11.82
C PRO A 108 -11.67 -10.90 -13.22
N GLU A 109 -12.50 -10.72 -14.25
CA GLU A 109 -12.03 -10.74 -15.64
C GLU A 109 -11.15 -9.54 -15.96
N GLN A 110 -11.28 -8.48 -15.20
CA GLN A 110 -10.48 -7.27 -15.42
C GLN A 110 -9.11 -7.32 -14.75
N ILE A 111 -8.86 -8.33 -13.92
CA ILE A 111 -7.62 -8.40 -13.15
C ILE A 111 -6.73 -9.49 -13.72
N GLU A 112 -5.52 -9.10 -14.08
CA GLU A 112 -4.51 -10.05 -14.52
C GLU A 112 -3.38 -10.07 -13.51
N LYS A 113 -3.09 -11.26 -12.96
CA LYS A 113 -2.02 -11.41 -11.98
C LYS A 113 -0.67 -11.28 -12.65
N MET A 114 0.25 -10.63 -11.96
CA MET A 114 1.63 -10.56 -12.43
C MET A 114 2.34 -11.89 -12.19
N LYS A 115 3.17 -12.28 -13.14
CA LYS A 115 4.00 -13.47 -13.02
C LYS A 115 5.45 -13.03 -13.00
N TYR A 116 6.14 -13.43 -11.95
CA TYR A 116 7.53 -13.07 -11.77
C TYR A 116 8.41 -14.31 -11.78
N ASP A 117 9.67 -14.10 -12.18
CA ASP A 117 10.66 -15.15 -12.14
C ASP A 117 11.01 -15.45 -10.68
N ALA A 118 10.94 -16.72 -10.29
CA ALA A 118 11.23 -17.13 -8.92
C ALA A 118 12.67 -16.82 -8.52
N ASN A 119 13.56 -16.65 -9.48
CA ASN A 119 14.97 -16.36 -9.23
C ASN A 119 15.26 -14.87 -9.16
N ASP A 120 14.24 -14.05 -9.31
CA ASP A 120 14.40 -12.60 -9.30
C ASP A 120 14.55 -12.13 -7.85
N ASP A 121 15.59 -11.36 -7.58
CA ASP A 121 15.84 -10.82 -6.24
C ASP A 121 15.15 -9.49 -5.99
N VAL A 122 14.51 -8.92 -6.99
CA VAL A 122 13.87 -7.61 -6.89
C VAL A 122 12.50 -7.76 -6.23
N PRO A 123 12.16 -6.90 -5.26
CA PRO A 123 10.83 -6.95 -4.66
C PRO A 123 9.73 -6.72 -5.71
N HIS A 124 8.68 -7.50 -5.62
CA HIS A 124 7.58 -7.45 -6.58
C HIS A 124 6.39 -6.74 -5.94
N PHE A 125 6.39 -5.40 -6.00
CA PHE A 125 5.38 -4.58 -5.34
C PHE A 125 4.01 -4.66 -6.02
N VAL A 126 3.98 -4.97 -7.31
CA VAL A 126 2.73 -5.03 -8.07
C VAL A 126 2.25 -6.46 -8.14
N ALA A 127 1.10 -6.74 -7.55
CA ALA A 127 0.53 -8.10 -7.54
C ALA A 127 -0.22 -8.41 -8.83
N GLY A 128 -0.78 -7.39 -9.45
CA GLY A 128 -1.58 -7.58 -10.65
C GLY A 128 -1.86 -6.26 -11.34
N VAL A 129 -2.55 -6.36 -12.46
CA VAL A 129 -2.93 -5.19 -13.26
C VAL A 129 -4.42 -5.26 -13.52
N GLY A 130 -5.12 -4.18 -13.19
CA GLY A 130 -6.54 -4.05 -13.50
C GLY A 130 -6.71 -3.37 -14.85
N LYS A 131 -7.60 -3.90 -15.65
CA LYS A 131 -7.90 -3.34 -16.97
C LYS A 131 -9.19 -2.54 -16.89
N THR A 132 -9.10 -1.25 -17.12
CA THR A 132 -10.27 -0.36 -17.06
C THR A 132 -10.42 0.37 -18.38
N ASP A 133 -11.53 1.08 -18.52
CA ASP A 133 -11.76 1.91 -19.70
C ASP A 133 -10.73 3.02 -19.85
N ASN A 134 -10.12 3.40 -18.71
CA ASN A 134 -9.11 4.47 -18.70
C ASN A 134 -7.69 3.93 -18.79
N GLY A 135 -7.52 2.63 -19.03
CA GLY A 135 -6.21 2.03 -19.16
C GLY A 135 -5.94 1.00 -18.07
N LEU A 136 -4.68 0.85 -17.72
CA LEU A 136 -4.25 -0.16 -16.76
C LEU A 136 -4.04 0.46 -15.39
N GLU A 137 -4.42 -0.29 -14.34
CA GLU A 137 -4.21 0.09 -12.95
C GLU A 137 -3.28 -0.92 -12.31
N SER A 138 -2.15 -0.46 -11.78
CA SER A 138 -1.23 -1.35 -11.07
C SER A 138 -1.75 -1.58 -9.65
N LEU A 139 -1.94 -2.85 -9.29
CA LEU A 139 -2.48 -3.22 -7.99
C LEU A 139 -1.34 -3.64 -7.08
N LEU A 140 -1.22 -2.98 -5.92
CA LEU A 140 -0.12 -3.24 -5.00
C LEU A 140 -0.34 -4.50 -4.18
N ASP A 141 0.74 -5.23 -3.97
CA ASP A 141 0.78 -6.31 -2.99
C ASP A 141 1.24 -5.71 -1.68
N ILE A 142 0.29 -5.42 -0.80
CA ILE A 142 0.60 -4.69 0.42
C ILE A 142 1.47 -5.49 1.38
N ASP A 143 1.35 -6.81 1.37
CA ASP A 143 2.24 -7.64 2.19
C ASP A 143 3.70 -7.49 1.76
N VAL A 144 3.94 -7.42 0.45
CA VAL A 144 5.29 -7.23 -0.07
C VAL A 144 5.76 -5.79 0.18
N VAL A 145 4.88 -4.82 -0.09
CA VAL A 145 5.23 -3.40 0.06
C VAL A 145 5.60 -3.08 1.50
N THR A 146 4.89 -3.65 2.46
CA THR A 146 5.08 -3.32 3.87
C THR A 146 6.13 -4.19 4.56
N TYR A 147 6.63 -5.20 3.87
CA TYR A 147 7.61 -6.10 4.49
C TYR A 147 8.88 -5.33 4.90
N ASP A 148 9.30 -5.54 6.11
CA ASP A 148 10.56 -5.04 6.62
C ASP A 148 11.06 -6.04 7.67
N LYS A 149 12.28 -6.54 7.48
CA LYS A 149 12.77 -7.61 8.32
C LYS A 149 13.02 -7.19 9.76
N SER A 150 13.02 -5.89 10.05
CA SER A 150 13.14 -5.42 11.42
C SER A 150 11.81 -5.44 12.16
N MET A 151 10.69 -5.65 11.44
CA MET A 151 9.36 -5.71 12.04
C MET A 151 9.06 -7.14 12.46
N LYS A 152 8.44 -7.27 13.62
CA LYS A 152 8.10 -8.59 14.15
C LYS A 152 6.68 -8.97 13.78
N GLU A 153 6.49 -10.25 13.50
CA GLU A 153 5.16 -10.78 13.26
C GLU A 153 4.44 -10.95 14.59
N ASP A 154 3.15 -10.68 14.59
CA ASP A 154 2.32 -10.87 15.78
C ASP A 154 1.82 -12.31 15.91
#